data_68fa68164e5aa38f0d7a52e08281d88b
#
_entry.id   68fa68164e5aa38f0d7a52e08281d88b
#
_cell.length_a   1.000
_cell.length_b   1.000
_cell.length_c   1.000
_cell.angle_alpha   90.00
_cell.angle_beta   90.00
_cell.angle_gamma   90.00
#
_symmetry.space_group_name_H-M   'P 1'
#
loop_
_entity.id
_entity.type
_entity.pdbx_description
1 polymer ?
#
loop_
_entity_poly.entity_id
_entity_poly.type
_entity_poly.pdbx_seq_one_letter_code
_entity_poly.pdbx_strand_id
1 'polypeptide(L)'
;RFVLVMLTIVYAFNFIDRQILVILQEPIKADMGLSDTQLGLLSGFTFAVVYVTAGIPIAYWADRGNRRNIVSLALAVWSGMTALSGFVPNYTQLLLARLGVGLGEAGGSPPAHSIISDYYPPEQRGTALSFYSMGIYIGILFGFAFGGVIADAFGWRMAFLVVGIPGVLFAAFLR
;
A
#
# COMPACT_ATOMS: atom_id res chain seq x y z
N ARG A 1 -12.08 16.51 10.95
CA ARG A 1 -10.73 16.82 10.44
C ARG A 1 -9.72 15.73 10.80
N PHE A 2 -9.66 15.27 12.06
CA PHE A 2 -8.72 14.22 12.49
C PHE A 2 -8.83 12.93 11.64
N VAL A 3 -10.04 12.41 11.45
CA VAL A 3 -10.28 11.20 10.64
C VAL A 3 -9.77 11.36 9.20
N LEU A 4 -9.98 12.53 8.59
CA LEU A 4 -9.52 12.81 7.24
C LEU A 4 -7.98 12.78 7.15
N VAL A 5 -7.30 13.37 8.11
CA VAL A 5 -5.82 13.34 8.17
C VAL A 5 -5.32 11.89 8.32
N MET A 6 -5.94 11.10 9.21
CA MET A 6 -5.57 9.68 9.37
C MET A 6 -5.74 8.89 8.07
N LEU A 7 -6.86 9.07 7.37
CA LEU A 7 -7.11 8.42 6.08
C LEU A 7 -6.12 8.89 5.00
N THR A 8 -5.74 10.17 5.00
CA THR A 8 -4.72 10.71 4.08
C THR A 8 -3.36 10.06 4.34
N ILE A 9 -2.98 9.87 5.60
CA ILE A 9 -1.74 9.17 5.97
C ILE A 9 -1.80 7.70 5.52
N VAL A 10 -2.91 6.99 5.73
CA VAL A 10 -3.10 5.63 5.21
C VAL A 10 -2.91 5.58 3.70
N TYR A 11 -3.47 6.56 2.99
CA TYR A 11 -3.35 6.64 1.54
C TYR A 11 -1.92 6.97 1.08
N ALA A 12 -1.19 7.78 1.85
CA ALA A 12 0.23 8.00 1.61
C ALA A 12 1.05 6.71 1.77
N PHE A 13 0.81 5.90 2.82
CA PHE A 13 1.43 4.58 2.96
C PHE A 13 1.15 3.67 1.76
N ASN A 14 -0.09 3.65 1.26
CA ASN A 14 -0.45 2.86 0.07
C ASN A 14 0.41 3.24 -1.15
N PHE A 15 0.61 4.54 -1.39
CA PHE A 15 1.42 5.01 -2.52
C PHE A 15 2.93 4.86 -2.28
N ILE A 16 3.42 4.96 -1.05
CA ILE A 16 4.82 4.62 -0.73
C ILE A 16 5.10 3.16 -1.11
N ASP A 17 4.22 2.23 -0.70
CA ASP A 17 4.34 0.81 -1.00
C ASP A 17 4.35 0.49 -2.50
N ARG A 18 3.56 1.22 -3.28
CA ARG A 18 3.58 1.08 -4.74
C ARG A 18 4.87 1.59 -5.37
N GLN A 19 5.33 2.75 -4.93
CA GLN A 19 6.52 3.37 -5.49
C GLN A 19 7.80 2.65 -5.09
N ILE A 20 7.87 2.10 -3.87
CA ILE A 20 9.08 1.40 -3.42
C ILE A 20 9.43 0.24 -4.35
N LEU A 21 8.45 -0.55 -4.80
CA LEU A 21 8.71 -1.64 -5.74
C LEU A 21 9.26 -1.12 -7.08
N VAL A 22 8.68 -0.02 -7.60
CA VAL A 22 9.11 0.57 -8.89
C VAL A 22 10.57 1.00 -8.81
N ILE A 23 10.97 1.64 -7.72
CA ILE A 23 12.34 2.11 -7.51
C ILE A 23 13.31 0.94 -7.34
N LEU A 24 12.86 -0.14 -6.70
CA LEU A 24 13.69 -1.30 -6.38
C LEU A 24 13.77 -2.34 -7.50
N GLN A 25 13.12 -2.13 -8.65
CA GLN A 25 13.11 -3.11 -9.75
C GLN A 25 14.52 -3.52 -10.22
N GLU A 26 15.39 -2.56 -10.47
CA GLU A 26 16.74 -2.84 -10.96
C GLU A 26 17.61 -3.56 -9.91
N PRO A 27 17.67 -3.12 -8.63
CA PRO A 27 18.36 -3.87 -7.60
C PRO A 27 17.83 -5.30 -7.40
N ILE A 28 16.53 -5.50 -7.43
CA ILE A 28 15.90 -6.82 -7.29
C ILE A 28 16.23 -7.70 -8.50
N LYS A 29 16.16 -7.13 -9.71
CA LYS A 29 16.54 -7.82 -10.95
C LYS A 29 17.96 -8.34 -10.90
N ALA A 30 18.90 -7.49 -10.49
CA ALA A 30 20.31 -7.83 -10.40
C ALA A 30 20.59 -8.91 -9.34
N ASP A 31 19.98 -8.81 -8.15
CA ASP A 31 20.19 -9.71 -7.03
C ASP A 31 19.57 -11.10 -7.26
N MET A 32 18.38 -11.16 -7.85
CA MET A 32 17.63 -12.40 -8.06
C MET A 32 17.76 -12.98 -9.49
N GLY A 33 18.43 -12.29 -10.41
CA GLY A 33 18.59 -12.73 -11.80
C GLY A 33 17.26 -12.78 -12.57
N LEU A 34 16.36 -11.81 -12.36
CA LEU A 34 15.02 -11.81 -12.93
C LEU A 34 14.98 -11.31 -14.37
N SER A 35 14.06 -11.84 -15.16
CA SER A 35 13.71 -11.31 -16.48
C SER A 35 12.76 -10.10 -16.36
N ASP A 36 12.69 -9.28 -17.41
CA ASP A 36 11.75 -8.15 -17.49
C ASP A 36 10.28 -8.60 -17.39
N THR A 37 9.97 -9.77 -17.93
CA THR A 37 8.63 -10.37 -17.79
C THR A 37 8.30 -10.67 -16.33
N GLN A 38 9.24 -11.20 -15.56
CA GLN A 38 9.05 -11.46 -14.13
C GLN A 38 8.88 -10.17 -13.33
N LEU A 39 9.62 -9.12 -13.65
CA LEU A 39 9.43 -7.80 -13.05
C LEU A 39 8.07 -7.20 -13.39
N GLY A 40 7.64 -7.31 -14.65
CA GLY A 40 6.31 -6.88 -15.08
C GLY A 40 5.16 -7.60 -14.34
N LEU A 41 5.33 -8.89 -14.07
CA LEU A 41 4.38 -9.65 -13.25
C LEU A 41 4.34 -9.17 -11.80
N LEU A 42 5.49 -8.86 -11.20
CA LEU A 42 5.57 -8.34 -9.82
C LEU A 42 4.89 -6.98 -9.65
N SER A 43 5.08 -6.08 -10.60
CA SER A 43 4.66 -4.67 -10.48
C SER A 43 3.31 -4.35 -11.11
N GLY A 44 2.88 -5.12 -12.10
CA GLY A 44 1.73 -4.78 -12.93
C GLY A 44 0.59 -5.78 -12.87
N PHE A 45 0.63 -6.78 -13.75
CA PHE A 45 -0.51 -7.64 -14.04
C PHE A 45 -1.03 -8.41 -12.81
N THR A 46 -0.14 -9.06 -12.08
CA THR A 46 -0.51 -9.90 -10.92
C THR A 46 -1.16 -9.07 -9.82
N PHE A 47 -0.58 -7.90 -9.54
CA PHE A 47 -1.15 -6.94 -8.59
C PHE A 47 -2.53 -6.46 -9.04
N ALA A 48 -2.69 -6.05 -10.30
CA ALA A 48 -3.95 -5.53 -10.82
C ALA A 48 -5.09 -6.57 -10.74
N VAL A 49 -4.81 -7.81 -11.12
CA VAL A 49 -5.79 -8.91 -11.05
C VAL A 49 -6.26 -9.13 -9.62
N VAL A 50 -5.34 -9.24 -8.66
CA VAL A 50 -5.70 -9.47 -7.25
C VAL A 50 -6.44 -8.25 -6.67
N TYR A 51 -5.97 -7.05 -6.94
CA TYR A 51 -6.59 -5.82 -6.47
C TYR A 51 -8.05 -5.69 -6.94
N VAL A 52 -8.31 -5.96 -8.22
CA VAL A 52 -9.66 -5.86 -8.79
C VAL A 52 -10.57 -6.99 -8.28
N THR A 53 -10.08 -8.24 -8.29
CA THR A 53 -10.89 -9.39 -7.86
C THR A 53 -11.20 -9.37 -6.36
N ALA A 54 -10.24 -8.97 -5.53
CA ALA A 54 -10.44 -8.84 -4.09
C ALA A 54 -11.24 -7.57 -3.72
N GLY A 55 -11.15 -6.53 -4.52
CA GLY A 55 -11.83 -5.25 -4.27
C GLY A 55 -13.35 -5.40 -4.15
N ILE A 56 -13.97 -6.23 -4.99
CA ILE A 56 -15.43 -6.45 -4.98
C ILE A 56 -15.90 -7.07 -3.65
N PRO A 57 -15.41 -8.25 -3.20
CA PRO A 57 -15.84 -8.83 -1.94
C PRO A 57 -15.48 -7.99 -0.72
N ILE A 58 -14.33 -7.29 -0.75
CA ILE A 58 -13.92 -6.42 0.35
C ILE A 58 -14.81 -5.17 0.44
N ALA A 59 -15.20 -4.57 -0.69
CA ALA A 59 -16.18 -3.47 -0.70
C ALA A 59 -17.52 -3.91 -0.09
N TYR A 60 -18.01 -5.07 -0.48
CA TYR A 60 -19.24 -5.65 0.10
C TYR A 60 -19.12 -5.90 1.62
N TRP A 61 -17.95 -6.35 2.08
CA TRP A 61 -17.68 -6.49 3.51
C TRP A 61 -17.62 -5.12 4.22
N ALA A 62 -17.03 -4.11 3.57
CA ALA A 62 -16.93 -2.76 4.11
C ALA A 62 -18.31 -2.09 4.31
N ASP A 63 -19.28 -2.40 3.45
CA ASP A 63 -20.64 -1.88 3.56
C ASP A 63 -21.40 -2.42 4.79
N ARG A 64 -21.02 -3.59 5.29
CA ARG A 64 -21.69 -4.28 6.41
C ARG A 64 -20.87 -4.32 7.68
N GLY A 65 -19.57 -4.09 7.59
CA GLY A 65 -18.62 -4.20 8.68
C GLY A 65 -18.24 -2.86 9.31
N ASN A 66 -17.38 -2.95 10.32
CA ASN A 66 -16.75 -1.76 10.89
C ASN A 66 -15.65 -1.27 9.95
N ARG A 67 -15.93 -0.21 9.20
CA ARG A 67 -15.04 0.34 8.17
C ARG A 67 -13.67 0.74 8.71
N ARG A 68 -13.60 1.28 9.94
CA ARG A 68 -12.32 1.62 10.59
C ARG A 68 -11.45 0.37 10.77
N ASN A 69 -12.04 -0.71 11.28
CA ASN A 69 -11.32 -1.96 11.49
C ASN A 69 -10.86 -2.58 10.16
N ILE A 70 -11.66 -2.43 9.10
CA ILE A 70 -11.31 -2.93 7.77
C ILE A 70 -10.13 -2.14 7.20
N VAL A 71 -10.11 -0.80 7.30
CA VAL A 71 -8.98 0.03 6.88
C VAL A 71 -7.72 -0.32 7.69
N SER A 72 -7.84 -0.47 9.02
CA SER A 72 -6.72 -0.85 9.88
C SER A 72 -6.16 -2.23 9.51
N LEU A 73 -7.04 -3.23 9.31
CA LEU A 73 -6.63 -4.57 8.91
C LEU A 73 -5.99 -4.56 7.52
N ALA A 74 -6.58 -3.85 6.57
CA ALA A 74 -6.06 -3.68 5.23
C ALA A 74 -4.64 -3.12 5.27
N LEU A 75 -4.43 -2.01 6.00
CA LEU A 75 -3.11 -1.41 6.21
C LEU A 75 -2.12 -2.40 6.87
N ALA A 76 -2.54 -3.14 7.88
CA ALA A 76 -1.68 -4.13 8.54
C ALA A 76 -1.27 -5.25 7.57
N VAL A 77 -2.19 -5.73 6.74
CA VAL A 77 -1.92 -6.80 5.77
C VAL A 77 -0.94 -6.32 4.70
N TRP A 78 -1.23 -5.21 3.99
CA TRP A 78 -0.31 -4.79 2.91
C TRP A 78 1.05 -4.37 3.44
N SER A 79 1.11 -3.60 4.55
CA SER A 79 2.38 -3.18 5.12
C SER A 79 3.18 -4.35 5.71
N GLY A 80 2.50 -5.33 6.31
CA GLY A 80 3.11 -6.57 6.76
C GLY A 80 3.71 -7.39 5.61
N MET A 81 2.97 -7.51 4.50
CA MET A 81 3.45 -8.19 3.29
C MET A 81 4.59 -7.42 2.62
N THR A 82 4.57 -6.07 2.66
CA THR A 82 5.70 -5.24 2.23
C THR A 82 6.94 -5.50 3.09
N ALA A 83 6.82 -5.50 4.41
CA ALA A 83 7.93 -5.84 5.30
C ALA A 83 8.45 -7.27 5.05
N LEU A 84 7.55 -8.25 4.88
CA LEU A 84 7.92 -9.63 4.53
C LEU A 84 8.68 -9.73 3.21
N SER A 85 8.41 -8.85 2.24
CA SER A 85 9.16 -8.79 0.98
C SER A 85 10.66 -8.55 1.19
N GLY A 86 11.06 -7.93 2.31
CA GLY A 86 12.47 -7.75 2.68
C GLY A 86 13.20 -9.03 3.12
N PHE A 87 12.47 -10.10 3.47
CA PHE A 87 13.04 -11.36 3.95
C PHE A 87 13.03 -12.49 2.92
N VAL A 88 12.38 -12.30 1.77
CA VAL A 88 12.20 -13.37 0.80
C VAL A 88 13.50 -13.72 0.05
N PRO A 89 13.86 -15.02 -0.06
CA PRO A 89 15.07 -15.47 -0.73
C PRO A 89 14.91 -15.69 -2.24
N ASN A 90 13.68 -15.74 -2.77
CA ASN A 90 13.44 -16.10 -4.16
C ASN A 90 12.21 -15.38 -4.76
N TYR A 91 12.14 -15.40 -6.10
CA TYR A 91 11.08 -14.77 -6.89
C TYR A 91 9.66 -15.20 -6.49
N THR A 92 9.43 -16.50 -6.29
CA THR A 92 8.09 -17.03 -5.99
C THR A 92 7.56 -16.47 -4.67
N GLN A 93 8.41 -16.40 -3.64
CA GLN A 93 8.02 -15.82 -2.36
C GLN A 93 7.80 -14.31 -2.46
N LEU A 94 8.63 -13.60 -3.24
CA LEU A 94 8.42 -12.18 -3.50
C LEU A 94 7.10 -11.94 -4.22
N LEU A 95 6.77 -12.77 -5.22
CA LEU A 95 5.50 -12.70 -5.93
C LEU A 95 4.30 -12.95 -5.00
N LEU A 96 4.38 -13.95 -4.13
CA LEU A 96 3.33 -14.22 -3.14
C LEU A 96 3.16 -13.07 -2.14
N ALA A 97 4.25 -12.49 -1.68
CA ALA A 97 4.19 -11.30 -0.83
C ALA A 97 3.53 -10.12 -1.56
N ARG A 98 3.82 -9.90 -2.84
CA ARG A 98 3.19 -8.85 -3.66
C ARG A 98 1.69 -9.10 -3.92
N LEU A 99 1.29 -10.37 -4.07
CA LEU A 99 -0.13 -10.74 -4.10
C LEU A 99 -0.83 -10.36 -2.79
N GLY A 100 -0.19 -10.62 -1.65
CA GLY A 100 -0.68 -10.22 -0.33
C GLY A 100 -0.78 -8.70 -0.15
N VAL A 101 0.17 -7.94 -0.71
CA VAL A 101 0.08 -6.47 -0.75
C VAL A 101 -1.15 -6.04 -1.54
N GLY A 102 -1.35 -6.57 -2.76
CA GLY A 102 -2.51 -6.25 -3.59
C GLY A 102 -3.85 -6.57 -2.92
N LEU A 103 -3.91 -7.72 -2.21
CA LEU A 103 -5.09 -8.11 -1.43
C LEU A 103 -5.37 -7.11 -0.29
N GLY A 104 -4.35 -6.71 0.46
CA GLY A 104 -4.48 -5.73 1.53
C GLY A 104 -4.90 -4.36 0.99
N GLU A 105 -4.25 -3.86 -0.05
CA GLU A 105 -4.54 -2.55 -0.63
C GLU A 105 -5.98 -2.44 -1.18
N ALA A 106 -6.56 -3.53 -1.66
CA ALA A 106 -7.95 -3.57 -2.12
C ALA A 106 -8.95 -3.17 -1.01
N GLY A 107 -8.57 -3.35 0.26
CA GLY A 107 -9.37 -2.97 1.43
C GLY A 107 -9.19 -1.51 1.89
N GLY A 108 -8.36 -0.71 1.24
CA GLY A 108 -8.05 0.66 1.67
C GLY A 108 -9.05 1.70 1.18
N SER A 109 -9.16 1.85 -0.13
CA SER A 109 -9.90 2.97 -0.74
C SER A 109 -11.43 2.91 -0.59
N PRO A 110 -12.13 1.77 -0.81
CA PRO A 110 -13.59 1.75 -0.71
C PRO A 110 -14.11 2.15 0.67
N PRO A 111 -13.63 1.58 1.80
CA PRO A 111 -14.10 2.01 3.12
C PRO A 111 -13.66 3.43 3.49
N ALA A 112 -12.49 3.90 3.01
CA ALA A 112 -12.04 5.27 3.25
C ALA A 112 -12.98 6.29 2.61
N HIS A 113 -13.37 6.10 1.35
CA HIS A 113 -14.34 6.96 0.66
C HIS A 113 -15.69 6.95 1.37
N SER A 114 -16.15 5.78 1.82
CA SER A 114 -17.40 5.65 2.57
C SER A 114 -17.35 6.41 3.90
N ILE A 115 -16.25 6.30 4.66
CA ILE A 115 -16.06 7.09 5.90
C ILE A 115 -16.09 8.59 5.60
N ILE A 116 -15.39 9.06 4.56
CA ILE A 116 -15.40 10.48 4.20
C ILE A 116 -16.81 10.96 3.88
N SER A 117 -17.60 10.15 3.15
CA SER A 117 -18.97 10.49 2.80
C SER A 117 -19.92 10.56 4.01
N ASP A 118 -19.63 9.82 5.08
CA ASP A 118 -20.40 9.88 6.33
C ASP A 118 -20.06 11.11 7.19
N TYR A 119 -18.79 11.54 7.15
CA TYR A 119 -18.31 12.68 7.96
C TYR A 119 -18.50 14.06 7.32
N TYR A 120 -18.70 14.11 5.98
CA TYR A 120 -18.79 15.36 5.24
C TYR A 120 -20.10 15.46 4.44
N PRO A 121 -20.83 16.58 4.54
CA PRO A 121 -22.02 16.81 3.74
C PRO A 121 -21.67 16.90 2.24
N PRO A 122 -22.64 16.69 1.33
CA PRO A 122 -22.38 16.63 -0.12
C PRO A 122 -21.56 17.80 -0.67
N GLU A 123 -21.80 19.01 -0.15
CA GLU A 123 -21.14 20.25 -0.59
C GLU A 123 -19.64 20.30 -0.23
N GLN A 124 -19.23 19.56 0.79
CA GLN A 124 -17.83 19.52 1.28
C GLN A 124 -17.08 18.25 0.87
N ARG A 125 -17.76 17.24 0.33
CA ARG A 125 -17.15 15.95 -0.03
C ARG A 125 -16.04 16.11 -1.06
N GLY A 126 -16.24 16.97 -2.07
CA GLY A 126 -15.23 17.23 -3.08
C GLY A 126 -13.91 17.74 -2.48
N THR A 127 -13.99 18.71 -1.57
CA THR A 127 -12.82 19.26 -0.87
C THR A 127 -12.16 18.19 0.04
N ALA A 128 -12.96 17.41 0.76
CA ALA A 128 -12.44 16.34 1.61
C ALA A 128 -11.74 15.25 0.81
N LEU A 129 -12.31 14.82 -0.32
CA LEU A 129 -11.69 13.85 -1.22
C LEU A 129 -10.42 14.39 -1.88
N SER A 130 -10.39 15.68 -2.24
CA SER A 130 -9.17 16.32 -2.75
C SER A 130 -8.06 16.32 -1.70
N PHE A 131 -8.39 16.62 -0.44
CA PHE A 131 -7.42 16.54 0.67
C PHE A 131 -6.93 15.10 0.88
N TYR A 132 -7.83 14.12 0.89
CA TYR A 132 -7.49 12.70 0.96
C TYR A 132 -6.54 12.30 -0.17
N SER A 133 -6.79 12.78 -1.40
CA SER A 133 -5.96 12.50 -2.57
C SER A 133 -4.57 13.13 -2.51
N MET A 134 -4.31 14.11 -1.64
CA MET A 134 -2.95 14.60 -1.39
C MET A 134 -2.03 13.48 -0.87
N GLY A 135 -2.59 12.46 -0.22
CA GLY A 135 -1.85 11.27 0.19
C GLY A 135 -1.10 10.59 -0.96
N ILE A 136 -1.63 10.64 -2.19
CA ILE A 136 -0.97 10.13 -3.40
C ILE A 136 0.38 10.83 -3.60
N TYR A 137 0.36 12.15 -3.68
CA TYR A 137 1.56 12.96 -3.97
C TYR A 137 2.58 12.87 -2.83
N ILE A 138 2.10 12.88 -1.58
CA ILE A 138 2.92 12.67 -0.38
C ILE A 138 3.58 11.29 -0.45
N GLY A 139 2.81 10.24 -0.73
CA GLY A 139 3.32 8.88 -0.84
C GLY A 139 4.35 8.71 -1.97
N ILE A 140 4.08 9.28 -3.14
CA ILE A 140 5.03 9.27 -4.27
C ILE A 140 6.32 10.00 -3.89
N LEU A 141 6.22 11.21 -3.33
CA LEU A 141 7.39 11.99 -2.92
C LEU A 141 8.27 11.23 -1.91
N PHE A 142 7.65 10.72 -0.86
CA PHE A 142 8.38 9.97 0.17
C PHE A 142 8.92 8.64 -0.35
N GLY A 143 8.16 7.92 -1.18
CA GLY A 143 8.61 6.69 -1.82
C GLY A 143 9.87 6.89 -2.65
N PHE A 144 9.87 7.91 -3.51
CA PHE A 144 11.06 8.23 -4.32
C PHE A 144 12.21 8.79 -3.50
N ALA A 145 11.96 9.74 -2.60
CA ALA A 145 13.01 10.42 -1.84
C ALA A 145 13.75 9.45 -0.90
N PHE A 146 13.03 8.56 -0.24
CA PHE A 146 13.62 7.67 0.76
C PHE A 146 13.92 6.28 0.21
N GLY A 147 13.12 5.76 -0.73
CA GLY A 147 13.29 4.41 -1.27
C GLY A 147 14.64 4.21 -1.95
N GLY A 148 15.04 5.14 -2.81
CA GLY A 148 16.35 5.09 -3.49
C GLY A 148 17.50 5.21 -2.51
N VAL A 149 17.48 6.23 -1.64
CA VAL A 149 18.53 6.47 -0.64
C VAL A 149 18.73 5.26 0.28
N ILE A 150 17.63 4.66 0.75
CA ILE A 150 17.72 3.49 1.64
C ILE A 150 18.25 2.27 0.87
N ALA A 151 17.80 2.09 -0.37
CA ALA A 151 18.25 0.98 -1.20
C ALA A 151 19.76 1.07 -1.52
N ASP A 152 20.24 2.27 -1.84
CA ASP A 152 21.66 2.50 -2.13
C ASP A 152 22.55 2.32 -0.89
N ALA A 153 22.07 2.75 0.30
CA ALA A 153 22.86 2.68 1.52
C ALA A 153 22.80 1.31 2.21
N PHE A 154 21.65 0.64 2.19
CA PHE A 154 21.38 -0.55 3.00
C PHE A 154 20.83 -1.75 2.20
N GLY A 155 20.65 -1.59 0.90
CA GLY A 155 20.11 -2.60 0.01
C GLY A 155 18.57 -2.60 -0.05
N TRP A 156 18.04 -3.20 -1.12
CA TRP A 156 16.62 -3.20 -1.43
C TRP A 156 15.75 -3.91 -0.36
N ARG A 157 16.27 -4.93 0.31
CA ARG A 157 15.57 -5.64 1.38
C ARG A 157 15.27 -4.73 2.57
N MET A 158 16.22 -3.89 2.96
CA MET A 158 16.05 -2.93 4.04
C MET A 158 15.01 -1.86 3.68
N ALA A 159 14.95 -1.45 2.42
CA ALA A 159 13.95 -0.48 1.97
C ALA A 159 12.50 -0.99 2.18
N PHE A 160 12.23 -2.27 1.91
CA PHE A 160 10.93 -2.88 2.21
C PHE A 160 10.60 -2.90 3.71
N LEU A 161 11.59 -3.16 4.56
CA LEU A 161 11.40 -3.17 6.03
C LEU A 161 11.10 -1.78 6.57
N VAL A 162 11.86 -0.77 6.11
CA VAL A 162 11.70 0.62 6.55
C VAL A 162 10.35 1.20 6.13
N VAL A 163 9.81 0.74 5.02
CA VAL A 163 8.46 1.14 4.55
C VAL A 163 7.36 0.34 5.24
N GLY A 164 7.50 -0.97 5.34
CA GLY A 164 6.44 -1.83 5.83
C GLY A 164 6.23 -1.76 7.35
N ILE A 165 7.29 -1.72 8.15
CA ILE A 165 7.18 -1.72 9.62
C ILE A 165 6.40 -0.51 10.15
N PRO A 166 6.68 0.74 9.74
CA PRO A 166 5.89 1.89 10.18
C PRO A 166 4.41 1.79 9.84
N GLY A 167 4.07 1.21 8.67
CA GLY A 167 2.69 0.98 8.27
C GLY A 167 1.95 0.01 9.19
N VAL A 168 2.61 -1.09 9.61
CA VAL A 168 2.05 -2.03 10.58
C VAL A 168 1.82 -1.36 11.93
N LEU A 169 2.79 -0.56 12.40
CA LEU A 169 2.65 0.19 13.66
C LEU A 169 1.51 1.21 13.57
N PHE A 170 1.38 1.90 12.46
CA PHE A 170 0.29 2.84 12.24
C PHE A 170 -1.07 2.15 12.15
N ALA A 171 -1.14 0.95 11.58
CA ALA A 171 -2.36 0.14 11.59
C ALA A 171 -2.82 -0.20 13.01
N ALA A 172 -1.89 -0.54 13.90
CA ALA A 172 -2.20 -0.78 15.31
C ALA A 172 -2.71 0.49 16.01
N PHE A 173 -2.17 1.66 15.66
CA PHE A 173 -2.64 2.95 16.19
C PHE A 173 -4.04 3.33 15.71
N LEU A 174 -4.42 2.96 14.48
CA LEU A 174 -5.75 3.24 13.91
C LEU A 174 -6.87 2.43 14.55
N ARG A 175 -6.57 1.30 15.16
CA ARG A 175 -7.54 0.38 15.78
C ARG A 175 -8.04 0.89 17.12
#